data_67372d2ee92c36565010d9a5e1d0427a
#
_entry.id   67372d2ee92c36565010d9a5e1d0427a
#
_cell.length_a   1.000
_cell.length_b   1.000
_cell.length_c   1.000
_cell.angle_alpha   90.00
_cell.angle_beta   90.00
_cell.angle_gamma   90.00
#
_symmetry.space_group_name_H-M   'P 1'
#
loop_
_entity.id
_entity.type
_entity.pdbx_description
1 polymer ?
#
loop_
_entity_poly.entity_id
_entity_poly.type
_entity_poly.pdbx_seq_one_letter_code
_entity_poly.pdbx_strand_id
1 'polypeptide(L)'
;MDGRTKALDVHPCDTAQDVLQKLADKIGLQSVEGWALYQSLGDNEDHIAQHSYLYDIISDWEIQAKSSQLQHSKSCKESNNKKNKTRPNSGHGASENRFVMKKRLFWNVREIPSDPIEVSLLYAQAVHSVVKCDELPVSEKVALQLAGLQAQVALGEPQNARPELYQEIDLFLPQRIKQVCILKLKLSKKVCTENVPFFCKKDSQ
;
A
#
# COMPACT_ATOMS: atom_id res chain seq x y z
N MET A 1 1.19 -2.85 4.27
CA MET A 1 0.58 -3.91 3.48
C MET A 1 -0.84 -4.17 3.93
N ASP A 2 -1.14 -5.06 4.88
CA ASP A 2 -2.49 -5.27 5.44
C ASP A 2 -2.83 -4.34 6.63
N GLY A 3 -1.91 -3.47 7.03
CA GLY A 3 -2.04 -2.56 8.15
C GLY A 3 -1.89 -3.20 9.54
N ARG A 4 -1.62 -4.49 9.61
CA ARG A 4 -1.42 -5.18 10.88
C ARG A 4 -0.01 -4.93 11.41
N THR A 5 0.08 -4.57 12.67
CA THR A 5 1.34 -4.37 13.39
C THR A 5 1.50 -5.36 14.53
N LYS A 6 2.73 -5.71 14.84
CA LYS A 6 3.10 -6.57 15.98
C LYS A 6 4.23 -5.91 16.75
N ALA A 7 4.03 -5.73 18.03
CA ALA A 7 5.12 -5.33 18.93
C ALA A 7 6.02 -6.54 19.19
N LEU A 8 7.32 -6.35 19.18
CA LEU A 8 8.33 -7.36 19.46
C LEU A 8 9.33 -6.81 20.46
N ASP A 9 9.78 -7.68 21.36
CA ASP A 9 10.91 -7.39 22.23
C ASP A 9 12.20 -7.70 21.48
N VAL A 10 12.99 -6.68 21.21
CA VAL A 10 14.24 -6.77 20.44
C VAL A 10 15.40 -6.49 21.38
N HIS A 11 16.36 -7.43 21.44
CA HIS A 11 17.60 -7.23 22.17
C HIS A 11 18.62 -6.47 21.32
N PRO A 12 19.51 -5.66 21.93
CA PRO A 12 20.53 -4.93 21.15
C PRO A 12 21.43 -5.79 20.25
N CYS A 13 21.61 -7.06 20.63
CA CYS A 13 22.40 -8.02 19.85
C CYS A 13 21.57 -8.83 18.85
N ASP A 14 20.26 -8.58 18.73
CA ASP A 14 19.43 -9.28 17.74
C ASP A 14 19.73 -8.78 16.34
N THR A 15 20.03 -9.71 15.45
CA THR A 15 20.15 -9.44 14.02
C THR A 15 18.76 -9.35 13.35
N ALA A 16 18.71 -8.84 12.14
CA ALA A 16 17.48 -8.82 11.34
C ALA A 16 16.91 -10.23 11.15
N GLN A 17 17.77 -11.25 11.04
CA GLN A 17 17.36 -12.65 10.95
C GLN A 17 16.71 -13.14 12.26
N ASP A 18 17.30 -12.80 13.41
CA ASP A 18 16.72 -13.18 14.72
C ASP A 18 15.34 -12.56 14.93
N VAL A 19 15.21 -11.27 14.59
CA VAL A 19 13.93 -10.56 14.70
C VAL A 19 12.91 -11.08 13.70
N LEU A 20 13.33 -11.45 12.49
CA LEU A 20 12.45 -12.08 11.51
C LEU A 20 11.91 -13.42 12.03
N GLN A 21 12.76 -14.24 12.66
CA GLN A 21 12.32 -15.50 13.28
C GLN A 21 11.36 -15.27 14.45
N LYS A 22 11.66 -14.33 15.35
CA LYS A 22 10.75 -13.93 16.45
C LYS A 22 9.39 -13.47 15.95
N LEU A 23 9.37 -12.72 14.84
CA LEU A 23 8.14 -12.28 14.20
C LEU A 23 7.36 -13.44 13.61
N ALA A 24 8.03 -14.34 12.89
CA ALA A 24 7.44 -15.54 12.32
C ALA A 24 6.79 -16.42 13.38
N ASP A 25 7.49 -16.68 14.47
CA ASP A 25 6.98 -17.45 15.61
C ASP A 25 5.74 -16.79 16.23
N LYS A 26 5.78 -15.47 16.38
CA LYS A 26 4.66 -14.69 16.95
C LYS A 26 3.41 -14.70 16.09
N ILE A 27 3.54 -14.74 14.76
CA ILE A 27 2.40 -14.80 13.84
C ILE A 27 2.01 -16.22 13.45
N GLY A 28 2.82 -17.23 13.81
CA GLY A 28 2.61 -18.63 13.51
C GLY A 28 3.02 -19.05 12.10
N LEU A 29 3.92 -18.29 11.45
CA LEU A 29 4.47 -18.63 10.14
C LEU A 29 5.41 -19.83 10.25
N GLN A 30 5.19 -20.86 9.44
CA GLN A 30 5.94 -22.12 9.53
C GLN A 30 7.39 -22.02 9.04
N SER A 31 7.67 -21.14 8.08
CA SER A 31 9.00 -20.97 7.52
C SER A 31 9.28 -19.50 7.20
N VAL A 32 10.49 -19.06 7.54
CA VAL A 32 11.00 -17.71 7.18
C VAL A 32 11.76 -17.71 5.86
N GLU A 33 11.82 -18.84 5.16
CA GLU A 33 12.57 -18.96 3.92
C GLU A 33 12.05 -17.98 2.86
N GLY A 34 12.95 -17.20 2.29
CA GLY A 34 12.64 -16.18 1.30
C GLY A 34 12.00 -14.91 1.85
N TRP A 35 11.70 -14.84 3.15
CA TRP A 35 11.23 -13.63 3.81
C TRP A 35 12.39 -12.74 4.25
N ALA A 36 12.17 -11.45 4.31
CA ALA A 36 13.15 -10.46 4.73
C ALA A 36 12.49 -9.29 5.43
N LEU A 37 13.29 -8.57 6.23
CA LEU A 37 12.89 -7.30 6.82
C LEU A 37 13.34 -6.14 5.92
N TYR A 38 12.51 -5.11 5.90
CA TYR A 38 12.75 -3.85 5.24
C TYR A 38 12.55 -2.72 6.24
N GLN A 39 13.35 -1.69 6.15
CA GLN A 39 13.07 -0.41 6.78
C GLN A 39 12.21 0.44 5.86
N SER A 40 11.19 1.08 6.40
CA SER A 40 10.35 2.02 5.66
C SER A 40 10.55 3.41 6.24
N LEU A 41 11.05 4.32 5.40
CA LEU A 41 11.33 5.72 5.69
C LEU A 41 10.48 6.57 4.73
N GLY A 42 9.27 6.91 5.14
CA GLY A 42 8.32 7.54 4.24
C GLY A 42 7.85 6.61 3.14
N ASP A 43 8.06 7.02 1.90
CA ASP A 43 7.68 6.24 0.72
C ASP A 43 8.77 5.26 0.28
N ASN A 44 9.97 5.35 0.87
CA ASN A 44 11.09 4.47 0.52
C ASN A 44 11.13 3.25 1.43
N GLU A 45 11.41 2.10 0.83
CA GLU A 45 11.58 0.84 1.54
C GLU A 45 12.91 0.20 1.13
N ASP A 46 13.83 0.08 2.10
CA ASP A 46 15.14 -0.49 1.90
C ASP A 46 15.27 -1.85 2.58
N HIS A 47 15.86 -2.81 1.86
CA HIS A 47 16.12 -4.13 2.39
C HIS A 47 17.20 -4.11 3.47
N ILE A 48 16.93 -4.80 4.58
CA ILE A 48 17.88 -4.97 5.68
C ILE A 48 18.63 -6.29 5.49
N ALA A 49 19.96 -6.24 5.51
CA ALA A 49 20.77 -7.46 5.44
C ALA A 49 20.54 -8.33 6.68
N GLN A 50 20.51 -9.66 6.51
CA GLN A 50 20.13 -10.61 7.56
C GLN A 50 20.99 -10.51 8.84
N HIS A 51 22.26 -10.15 8.68
CA HIS A 51 23.23 -10.02 9.78
C HIS A 51 23.33 -8.61 10.36
N SER A 52 22.55 -7.66 9.87
CA SER A 52 22.52 -6.30 10.42
C SER A 52 21.79 -6.28 11.75
N TYR A 53 22.32 -5.51 12.71
CA TYR A 53 21.67 -5.29 14.00
C TYR A 53 20.56 -4.23 13.86
N LEU A 54 19.34 -4.55 14.31
CA LEU A 54 18.24 -3.60 14.22
C LEU A 54 18.45 -2.37 15.09
N TYR A 55 19.15 -2.53 16.20
CA TYR A 55 19.46 -1.43 17.10
C TYR A 55 20.30 -0.34 16.46
N ASP A 56 21.22 -0.71 15.57
CA ASP A 56 22.02 0.27 14.81
C ASP A 56 21.12 1.10 13.89
N ILE A 57 20.19 0.47 13.21
CA ILE A 57 19.22 1.15 12.32
C ILE A 57 18.33 2.10 13.14
N ILE A 58 17.83 1.66 14.29
CA ILE A 58 17.00 2.49 15.17
C ILE A 58 17.80 3.68 15.69
N SER A 59 19.08 3.47 16.07
CA SER A 59 19.97 4.54 16.51
C SER A 59 20.21 5.58 15.41
N ASP A 60 20.38 5.15 14.17
CA ASP A 60 20.52 6.04 13.02
C ASP A 60 19.25 6.88 12.81
N TRP A 61 18.08 6.29 12.94
CA TRP A 61 16.80 7.02 12.86
C TRP A 61 16.70 8.11 13.94
N GLU A 62 17.10 7.79 15.18
CA GLU A 62 17.09 8.77 16.28
C GLU A 62 18.09 9.91 16.05
N ILE A 63 19.28 9.60 15.54
CA ILE A 63 20.30 10.62 15.22
C ILE A 63 19.78 11.54 14.11
N GLN A 64 19.19 10.99 13.07
CA GLN A 64 18.60 11.77 11.96
C GLN A 64 17.44 12.65 12.46
N ALA A 65 16.57 12.15 13.31
CA ALA A 65 15.47 12.91 13.89
C ALA A 65 15.99 14.10 14.74
N LYS A 66 17.01 13.87 15.56
CA LYS A 66 17.65 14.92 16.39
C LYS A 66 18.34 15.98 15.52
N SER A 67 19.04 15.57 14.47
CA SER A 67 19.72 16.50 13.56
C SER A 67 18.75 17.40 12.80
N SER A 68 17.62 16.86 12.37
CA SER A 68 16.55 17.61 11.69
C SER A 68 15.92 18.67 12.61
N GLN A 69 15.71 18.35 13.89
CA GLN A 69 15.19 19.30 14.88
C GLN A 69 16.17 20.46 15.15
N LEU A 70 17.49 20.18 15.17
CA LEU A 70 18.52 21.20 15.38
C LEU A 70 18.64 22.17 14.19
N GLN A 71 18.40 21.73 12.98
CA GLN A 71 18.39 22.60 11.79
C GLN A 71 17.17 23.54 11.78
N HIS A 72 15.99 23.06 12.19
CA HIS A 72 14.79 23.90 12.30
C HIS A 72 14.93 24.98 13.40
N SER A 73 15.62 24.70 14.49
CA SER A 73 15.84 25.67 15.56
C SER A 73 16.83 26.78 15.21
N LYS A 74 17.74 26.55 14.26
CA LYS A 74 18.67 27.57 13.76
C LYS A 74 18.07 28.52 12.75
N SER A 75 17.09 28.07 11.95
CA SER A 75 16.40 28.88 10.94
C SER A 75 15.42 29.91 11.54
N CYS A 76 15.00 29.76 12.80
CA CYS A 76 14.05 30.67 13.44
C CYS A 76 14.68 31.88 14.11
N LYS A 77 16.02 32.11 14.02
CA LYS A 77 16.68 33.25 14.68
C LYS A 77 16.95 34.47 13.80
N GLU A 78 16.60 34.45 12.54
CA GLU A 78 16.86 35.57 11.61
C GLU A 78 15.59 36.13 10.92
N SER A 79 14.49 36.31 11.63
CA SER A 79 13.47 37.25 11.16
C SER A 79 12.58 37.73 12.31
N ASN A 80 13.06 38.70 13.04
CA ASN A 80 12.19 39.62 13.79
C ASN A 80 11.56 40.58 12.77
N ASN A 81 10.35 40.38 12.29
CA ASN A 81 9.29 41.40 12.32
C ASN A 81 8.02 40.90 11.54
N LYS A 82 6.93 40.96 12.23
CA LYS A 82 5.53 41.15 11.90
C LYS A 82 4.60 40.06 12.38
N LYS A 83 3.81 40.49 13.37
CA LYS A 83 2.65 39.80 13.92
C LYS A 83 1.67 39.47 12.82
N ASN A 84 1.36 38.18 12.62
CA ASN A 84 0.02 37.73 12.31
C ASN A 84 -0.10 36.27 12.79
N LYS A 85 -0.98 36.11 13.79
CA LYS A 85 -1.38 34.82 14.33
C LYS A 85 -2.25 34.09 13.30
N THR A 86 -1.62 33.19 12.55
CA THR A 86 -2.34 32.08 11.94
C THR A 86 -1.61 30.83 12.39
N ARG A 87 -2.24 30.00 13.20
CA ARG A 87 -1.71 28.69 13.60
C ARG A 87 -1.45 27.89 12.32
N PRO A 88 -0.23 27.41 12.04
CA PRO A 88 -0.06 26.44 10.99
C PRO A 88 -0.70 25.14 11.47
N ASN A 89 -1.71 24.70 10.71
CA ASN A 89 -2.30 23.38 10.82
C ASN A 89 -1.20 22.38 10.45
N SER A 90 -0.56 21.79 11.46
CA SER A 90 0.50 20.78 11.30
C SER A 90 -0.15 19.45 10.93
N GLY A 91 -0.57 19.34 9.69
CA GLY A 91 -1.12 18.15 9.07
C GLY A 91 -0.17 17.50 8.06
N HIS A 92 1.14 17.54 8.31
CA HIS A 92 2.07 16.61 7.69
C HIS A 92 2.39 15.57 8.76
N GLY A 93 1.74 14.41 8.66
CA GLY A 93 2.06 13.26 9.47
C GLY A 93 3.56 13.02 9.30
N ALA A 94 4.32 13.14 10.39
CA ALA A 94 5.70 12.69 10.42
C ALA A 94 5.69 11.26 9.90
N SER A 95 6.41 11.02 8.82
CA SER A 95 6.57 9.68 8.26
C SER A 95 7.15 8.80 9.35
N GLU A 96 6.33 7.89 9.88
CA GLU A 96 6.71 7.03 10.97
C GLU A 96 7.65 5.96 10.43
N ASN A 97 8.89 5.95 10.94
CA ASN A 97 9.86 4.91 10.61
C ASN A 97 9.36 3.57 11.12
N ARG A 98 9.37 2.55 10.29
CA ARG A 98 8.85 1.22 10.64
C ARG A 98 9.63 0.12 9.95
N PHE A 99 9.58 -1.07 10.55
CA PHE A 99 10.04 -2.29 9.91
C PHE A 99 8.87 -3.02 9.23
N VAL A 100 9.12 -3.55 8.05
CA VAL A 100 8.12 -4.27 7.25
C VAL A 100 8.68 -5.63 6.86
N MET A 101 7.91 -6.70 7.09
CA MET A 101 8.25 -8.04 6.64
C MET A 101 7.66 -8.28 5.24
N LYS A 102 8.51 -8.69 4.29
CA LYS A 102 8.13 -9.01 2.91
C LYS A 102 8.77 -10.30 2.43
N LYS A 103 8.04 -11.06 1.60
CA LYS A 103 8.64 -12.15 0.81
C LYS A 103 9.47 -11.53 -0.31
N ARG A 104 10.77 -11.83 -0.29
CA ARG A 104 11.75 -11.31 -1.26
C ARG A 104 12.12 -12.34 -2.31
N LEU A 105 12.27 -13.60 -1.91
CA LEU A 105 12.69 -14.69 -2.78
C LEU A 105 11.55 -15.68 -2.98
N PHE A 106 11.25 -15.99 -4.23
CA PHE A 106 10.23 -16.94 -4.66
C PHE A 106 10.93 -18.07 -5.39
N TRP A 107 11.17 -19.19 -4.70
CA TRP A 107 11.88 -20.36 -5.27
C TRP A 107 11.02 -21.12 -6.29
N ASN A 108 9.74 -21.27 -5.98
CA ASN A 108 8.80 -21.93 -6.85
C ASN A 108 7.52 -21.08 -7.02
N VAL A 109 7.43 -20.38 -8.14
CA VAL A 109 6.30 -19.49 -8.44
C VAL A 109 5.03 -20.27 -8.81
N ARG A 110 5.15 -21.56 -9.14
CA ARG A 110 4.03 -22.39 -9.59
C ARG A 110 3.30 -23.08 -8.45
N GLU A 111 3.93 -23.22 -7.31
CA GLU A 111 3.35 -23.86 -6.14
C GLU A 111 2.79 -22.84 -5.17
N ILE A 112 1.54 -23.04 -4.78
CA ILE A 112 0.91 -22.25 -3.72
C ILE A 112 1.43 -22.82 -2.40
N PRO A 113 1.92 -21.97 -1.47
CA PRO A 113 2.34 -22.44 -0.16
C PRO A 113 1.21 -23.16 0.57
N SER A 114 1.56 -24.19 1.32
CA SER A 114 0.60 -24.95 2.13
C SER A 114 0.21 -24.23 3.43
N ASP A 115 1.06 -23.31 3.91
CA ASP A 115 0.79 -22.52 5.12
C ASP A 115 -0.22 -21.41 4.82
N PRO A 116 -1.43 -21.42 5.43
CA PRO A 116 -2.45 -20.43 5.22
C PRO A 116 -2.03 -19.02 5.65
N ILE A 117 -1.11 -18.92 6.63
CA ILE A 117 -0.56 -17.65 7.09
C ILE A 117 0.34 -17.06 6.00
N GLU A 118 1.21 -17.88 5.43
CA GLU A 118 2.05 -17.46 4.30
C GLU A 118 1.20 -17.01 3.11
N VAL A 119 0.17 -17.76 2.73
CA VAL A 119 -0.77 -17.39 1.66
C VAL A 119 -1.42 -16.03 1.94
N SER A 120 -1.89 -15.81 3.17
CA SER A 120 -2.51 -14.52 3.57
C SER A 120 -1.54 -13.35 3.46
N LEU A 121 -0.29 -13.54 3.88
CA LEU A 121 0.75 -12.51 3.80
C LEU A 121 1.13 -12.21 2.35
N LEU A 122 1.29 -13.25 1.52
CA LEU A 122 1.58 -13.10 0.09
C LEU A 122 0.45 -12.37 -0.64
N TYR A 123 -0.80 -12.72 -0.32
CA TYR A 123 -1.97 -12.02 -0.87
C TYR A 123 -1.96 -10.52 -0.49
N ALA A 124 -1.72 -10.21 0.78
CA ALA A 124 -1.64 -8.82 1.25
C ALA A 124 -0.49 -8.04 0.56
N GLN A 125 0.66 -8.70 0.37
CA GLN A 125 1.79 -8.12 -0.35
C GLN A 125 1.46 -7.87 -1.82
N ALA A 126 0.84 -8.83 -2.51
CA ALA A 126 0.44 -8.70 -3.90
C ALA A 126 -0.58 -7.57 -4.11
N VAL A 127 -1.60 -7.49 -3.25
CA VAL A 127 -2.58 -6.39 -3.27
C VAL A 127 -1.90 -5.04 -3.06
N HIS A 128 -0.94 -4.96 -2.15
CA HIS A 128 -0.19 -3.72 -1.91
C HIS A 128 0.61 -3.30 -3.13
N SER A 129 1.41 -4.20 -3.70
CA SER A 129 2.30 -3.87 -4.83
C SER A 129 1.54 -3.64 -6.14
N VAL A 130 0.44 -4.36 -6.40
CA VAL A 130 -0.33 -4.22 -7.64
C VAL A 130 -1.34 -3.08 -7.57
N VAL A 131 -2.12 -3.01 -6.48
CA VAL A 131 -3.27 -2.10 -6.41
C VAL A 131 -2.90 -0.76 -5.79
N LYS A 132 -2.13 -0.76 -4.68
CA LYS A 132 -1.83 0.47 -3.93
C LYS A 132 -0.63 1.22 -4.50
N CYS A 133 0.48 0.52 -4.75
CA CYS A 133 1.72 1.13 -5.19
C CYS A 133 1.89 1.16 -6.71
N ASP A 134 1.12 0.32 -7.44
CA ASP A 134 1.24 0.15 -8.92
C ASP A 134 2.70 -0.18 -9.37
N GLU A 135 3.46 -0.86 -8.48
CA GLU A 135 4.85 -1.26 -8.72
C GLU A 135 4.96 -2.37 -9.76
N LEU A 136 3.96 -3.25 -9.80
CA LEU A 136 3.89 -4.37 -10.74
C LEU A 136 2.86 -4.05 -11.82
N PRO A 137 3.29 -3.54 -12.99
CA PRO A 137 2.38 -3.18 -14.05
C PRO A 137 1.71 -4.43 -14.64
N VAL A 138 0.41 -4.50 -14.50
CA VAL A 138 -0.43 -5.53 -15.11
C VAL A 138 -1.25 -4.95 -16.27
N SER A 139 -1.63 -5.79 -17.24
CA SER A 139 -2.52 -5.36 -18.31
C SER A 139 -3.92 -5.03 -17.77
N GLU A 140 -4.66 -4.15 -18.46
CA GLU A 140 -6.02 -3.78 -18.09
C GLU A 140 -6.93 -5.01 -17.87
N LYS A 141 -6.86 -5.98 -18.79
CA LYS A 141 -7.63 -7.22 -18.71
C LYS A 141 -7.32 -8.00 -17.44
N VAL A 142 -6.05 -8.17 -17.11
CA VAL A 142 -5.61 -8.88 -15.90
C VAL A 142 -6.01 -8.10 -14.64
N ALA A 143 -5.85 -6.77 -14.64
CA ALA A 143 -6.26 -5.94 -13.51
C ALA A 143 -7.75 -6.06 -13.21
N LEU A 144 -8.61 -6.07 -14.24
CA LEU A 144 -10.05 -6.24 -14.07
C LEU A 144 -10.42 -7.65 -13.56
N GLN A 145 -9.73 -8.69 -14.02
CA GLN A 145 -9.95 -10.06 -13.52
C GLN A 145 -9.54 -10.17 -12.05
N LEU A 146 -8.37 -9.63 -11.68
CA LEU A 146 -7.88 -9.63 -10.30
C LEU A 146 -8.81 -8.81 -9.38
N ALA A 147 -9.29 -7.66 -9.85
CA ALA A 147 -10.24 -6.84 -9.10
C ALA A 147 -11.57 -7.59 -8.86
N GLY A 148 -12.07 -8.33 -9.83
CA GLY A 148 -13.25 -9.17 -9.66
C GLY A 148 -13.08 -10.26 -8.61
N LEU A 149 -11.95 -10.98 -8.65
CA LEU A 149 -11.61 -11.99 -7.64
C LEU A 149 -11.43 -11.36 -6.24
N GLN A 150 -10.77 -10.23 -6.17
CA GLN A 150 -10.56 -9.50 -4.92
C GLN A 150 -11.88 -9.00 -4.33
N ALA A 151 -12.76 -8.47 -5.16
CA ALA A 151 -14.10 -8.06 -4.75
C ALA A 151 -14.91 -9.26 -4.22
N GLN A 152 -14.84 -10.41 -4.90
CA GLN A 152 -15.51 -11.63 -4.45
C GLN A 152 -15.01 -12.10 -3.07
N VAL A 153 -13.70 -12.05 -2.84
CA VAL A 153 -13.10 -12.38 -1.52
C VAL A 153 -13.54 -11.40 -0.43
N ALA A 154 -13.62 -10.10 -0.75
CA ALA A 154 -13.92 -9.05 0.22
C ALA A 154 -15.43 -8.87 0.48
N LEU A 155 -16.26 -9.02 -0.54
CA LEU A 155 -17.69 -8.69 -0.52
C LEU A 155 -18.58 -9.96 -0.56
N GLY A 156 -18.01 -11.11 -0.89
CA GLY A 156 -18.75 -12.37 -1.05
C GLY A 156 -19.38 -12.56 -2.44
N GLU A 157 -20.27 -13.52 -2.54
CA GLU A 157 -20.97 -13.83 -3.81
C GLU A 157 -21.92 -12.69 -4.21
N PRO A 158 -21.94 -12.29 -5.50
CA PRO A 158 -22.79 -11.20 -5.99
C PRO A 158 -24.29 -11.38 -5.71
N GLN A 159 -24.74 -12.61 -5.66
CA GLN A 159 -26.15 -12.96 -5.41
C GLN A 159 -26.59 -12.65 -3.96
N ASN A 160 -25.65 -12.69 -3.03
CA ASN A 160 -25.89 -12.44 -1.61
C ASN A 160 -25.44 -11.05 -1.17
N ALA A 161 -24.71 -10.34 -2.02
CA ALA A 161 -24.19 -9.02 -1.70
C ALA A 161 -25.20 -7.91 -2.07
N ARG A 162 -25.24 -6.89 -1.24
CA ARG A 162 -26.01 -5.69 -1.57
C ARG A 162 -25.39 -5.02 -2.80
N PRO A 163 -26.17 -4.67 -3.84
CA PRO A 163 -25.63 -4.03 -5.04
C PRO A 163 -24.81 -2.77 -4.77
N GLU A 164 -25.11 -2.08 -3.67
CA GLU A 164 -24.43 -0.88 -3.21
C GLU A 164 -22.95 -1.13 -2.86
N LEU A 165 -22.59 -2.33 -2.39
CA LEU A 165 -21.20 -2.69 -2.05
C LEU A 165 -20.30 -2.78 -3.29
N TYR A 166 -20.87 -3.09 -4.47
CA TYR A 166 -20.11 -3.16 -5.72
C TYR A 166 -19.90 -1.81 -6.40
N GLN A 167 -20.47 -0.72 -5.85
CA GLN A 167 -20.22 0.63 -6.37
C GLN A 167 -18.78 1.09 -6.12
N GLU A 168 -18.10 0.50 -5.14
CA GLU A 168 -16.71 0.82 -4.78
C GLU A 168 -15.68 -0.17 -5.38
N ILE A 169 -16.04 -0.89 -6.44
CA ILE A 169 -15.14 -1.86 -7.09
C ILE A 169 -13.83 -1.22 -7.60
N ASP A 170 -13.84 0.06 -7.81
CA ASP A 170 -12.66 0.85 -8.17
C ASP A 170 -11.58 0.84 -7.07
N LEU A 171 -11.92 0.53 -5.81
CA LEU A 171 -10.95 0.35 -4.72
C LEU A 171 -9.99 -0.83 -4.96
N PHE A 172 -10.43 -1.81 -5.76
CA PHE A 172 -9.66 -3.00 -6.10
C PHE A 172 -8.82 -2.84 -7.38
N LEU A 173 -8.85 -1.67 -8.01
CA LEU A 173 -8.12 -1.39 -9.23
C LEU A 173 -6.89 -0.52 -8.97
N PRO A 174 -5.76 -0.77 -9.65
CA PRO A 174 -4.61 0.15 -9.68
C PRO A 174 -5.03 1.53 -10.17
N GLN A 175 -4.41 2.57 -9.63
CA GLN A 175 -4.76 3.96 -9.95
C GLN A 175 -4.66 4.27 -11.46
N ARG A 176 -3.65 3.74 -12.13
CA ARG A 176 -3.45 3.84 -13.57
C ARG A 176 -4.64 3.29 -14.36
N ILE A 177 -5.15 2.13 -13.95
CA ILE A 177 -6.28 1.48 -14.63
C ILE A 177 -7.59 2.21 -14.34
N LYS A 178 -7.80 2.72 -13.13
CA LYS A 178 -8.96 3.58 -12.78
C LYS A 178 -9.07 4.77 -13.73
N GLN A 179 -7.96 5.47 -13.97
CA GLN A 179 -7.93 6.62 -14.86
C GLN A 179 -8.34 6.25 -16.29
N VAL A 180 -7.85 5.12 -16.82
CA VAL A 180 -8.20 4.63 -18.16
C VAL A 180 -9.69 4.26 -18.24
N CYS A 181 -10.22 3.54 -17.25
CA CYS A 181 -11.63 3.16 -17.19
C CYS A 181 -12.55 4.40 -17.14
N ILE A 182 -12.22 5.40 -16.32
CA ILE A 182 -12.98 6.64 -16.23
C ILE A 182 -12.97 7.40 -17.56
N LEU A 183 -11.82 7.48 -18.23
CA LEU A 183 -11.70 8.11 -19.54
C LEU A 183 -12.54 7.39 -20.60
N LYS A 184 -12.50 6.05 -20.66
CA LYS A 184 -13.31 5.25 -21.57
C LYS A 184 -14.80 5.45 -21.33
N LEU A 185 -15.25 5.50 -20.07
CA LEU A 185 -16.65 5.76 -19.72
C LEU A 185 -17.09 7.17 -20.12
N LYS A 186 -16.25 8.19 -19.93
CA LYS A 186 -16.54 9.56 -20.36
C LYS A 186 -16.62 9.68 -21.88
N LEU A 187 -15.71 9.03 -22.61
CA LEU A 187 -15.72 8.99 -24.07
C LEU A 187 -16.96 8.26 -24.61
N SER A 188 -17.31 7.11 -24.02
CA SER A 188 -18.51 6.37 -24.39
C SER A 188 -19.78 7.20 -24.19
N LYS A 189 -19.92 7.90 -23.06
CA LYS A 189 -21.05 8.81 -22.81
C LYS A 189 -21.10 9.95 -23.84
N LYS A 190 -19.95 10.53 -24.20
CA LYS A 190 -19.87 11.62 -25.17
C LYS A 190 -20.30 11.14 -26.57
N VAL A 191 -19.85 9.97 -26.97
CA VAL A 191 -20.27 9.35 -28.26
C VAL A 191 -21.77 9.05 -28.30
N CYS A 192 -22.36 8.61 -27.17
CA CYS A 192 -23.82 8.40 -27.10
C CYS A 192 -24.63 9.70 -27.14
N THR A 193 -24.06 10.82 -26.63
CA THR A 193 -24.76 12.12 -26.66
C THR A 193 -24.62 12.84 -28.00
N GLU A 194 -23.55 12.58 -28.75
CA GLU A 194 -23.32 13.18 -30.06
C GLU A 194 -23.98 12.41 -31.23
N ASN A 195 -24.38 11.14 -31.01
CA ASN A 195 -25.00 10.29 -32.03
C ASN A 195 -26.50 9.98 -31.77
N VAL A 196 -27.25 10.92 -31.17
CA VAL A 196 -28.71 10.88 -31.23
C VAL A 196 -29.14 11.73 -32.43
N PRO A 197 -29.42 11.14 -33.59
CA PRO A 197 -30.09 11.91 -34.62
C PRO A 197 -31.50 12.20 -34.15
N PHE A 198 -31.83 13.45 -34.22
CA PHE A 198 -33.16 14.05 -34.10
C PHE A 198 -34.14 13.31 -35.03
N PHE A 199 -34.76 12.24 -34.58
CA PHE A 199 -35.89 11.63 -35.24
C PHE A 199 -37.01 11.40 -34.24
N CYS A 200 -37.70 12.49 -33.94
CA CYS A 200 -39.04 12.42 -33.45
C CYS A 200 -39.82 13.58 -34.09
N LYS A 201 -40.18 13.41 -35.38
CA LYS A 201 -41.27 14.16 -35.93
C LYS A 201 -42.54 13.41 -35.61
N LYS A 202 -43.34 14.05 -34.78
CA LYS A 202 -44.75 13.82 -34.65
C LYS A 202 -45.38 13.88 -36.03
N ASP A 203 -46.18 12.90 -36.40
CA ASP A 203 -47.31 13.10 -37.26
C ASP A 203 -48.54 12.67 -36.51
N SER A 204 -49.27 13.71 -36.12
CA SER A 204 -50.67 13.66 -35.72
C SER A 204 -51.49 13.67 -36.97
N GLN A 205 -52.30 12.68 -37.17
CA GLN A 205 -53.68 12.77 -37.70
C GLN A 205 -54.47 11.52 -37.34
#